data_cb8828b082e32584e40f2a9d72910875
#
_entry.id   cb8828b082e32584e40f2a9d72910875
#
_cell.length_a   1.000
_cell.length_b   1.000
_cell.length_c   1.000
_cell.angle_alpha   90.00
_cell.angle_beta   90.00
_cell.angle_gamma   90.00
#
_symmetry.space_group_name_H-M   'P 1'
#
loop_
_entity.id
_entity.type
_entity.pdbx_description
1 polymer ?
#
loop_
_entity_poly.entity_id
_entity_poly.type
_entity_poly.pdbx_seq_one_letter_code
_entity_poly.pdbx_strand_id
1 'polypeptide(L)'
;ELAYHFLLDIDFAQLDSLKLESELKEKDFHIISYGATSLSKMSDEFIYTAYENGVPVRTFPIGPSCKHFTPLDSISPILRMSVMQSEDGAFFYHRGFLPDALREALIYDLQVKRFARGGSTITMQLVKNVFLNRNKNFARKLEEALIVWLIENERLTSKERMYEVYLNIVEWGPLVYGIQEASAYYFKKRPSQLTTEESIFLASIIPKPKHFRSSFAEGGQLKENMEGYYKLIAKRLAQQGVISEIEADSIRPDI
;
A
#
# COMPACT_ATOMS: atom_id res chain seq x y z
N GLU A 1 -12.23 22.30 -19.08
CA GLU A 1 -10.90 22.83 -18.74
C GLU A 1 -10.39 22.13 -17.50
N LEU A 2 -9.10 21.72 -17.51
CA LEU A 2 -8.42 21.12 -16.37
C LEU A 2 -7.21 22.00 -16.06
N ALA A 3 -7.12 22.52 -14.85
CA ALA A 3 -6.01 23.34 -14.38
C ALA A 3 -5.35 22.68 -13.17
N TYR A 4 -4.04 22.50 -13.24
CA TYR A 4 -3.24 21.97 -12.14
C TYR A 4 -2.36 23.06 -11.55
N HIS A 5 -2.46 23.24 -10.25
CA HIS A 5 -1.59 24.12 -9.47
C HIS A 5 -0.66 23.24 -8.62
N PHE A 6 0.63 23.53 -8.72
CA PHE A 6 1.65 22.88 -7.88
C PHE A 6 2.59 23.95 -7.34
N LEU A 7 2.75 23.98 -6.03
CA LEU A 7 3.71 24.84 -5.34
C LEU A 7 4.61 23.95 -4.47
N LEU A 8 5.90 24.08 -4.66
CA LEU A 8 6.92 23.50 -3.79
C LEU A 8 7.90 24.62 -3.40
N ASP A 9 7.88 25.01 -2.13
CA ASP A 9 8.78 26.01 -1.55
C ASP A 9 9.62 25.34 -0.47
N ILE A 10 10.95 25.37 -0.65
CA ILE A 10 11.91 24.66 0.23
C ILE A 10 12.95 25.66 0.71
N ASP A 11 12.99 25.89 2.02
CA ASP A 11 14.14 26.49 2.68
C ASP A 11 15.04 25.39 3.27
N PHE A 12 16.19 25.16 2.67
CA PHE A 12 17.15 24.15 3.15
C PHE A 12 17.77 24.46 4.51
N ALA A 13 17.65 25.69 5.01
CA ALA A 13 18.04 26.07 6.35
C ALA A 13 16.94 25.79 7.39
N GLN A 14 15.68 25.71 6.93
CA GLN A 14 14.50 25.48 7.77
C GLN A 14 13.52 24.50 7.09
N LEU A 15 13.89 23.23 7.01
CA LEU A 15 13.12 22.21 6.30
C LEU A 15 11.68 22.05 6.81
N ASP A 16 11.42 22.35 8.09
CA ASP A 16 10.07 22.28 8.66
C ASP A 16 9.12 23.36 8.09
N SER A 17 9.67 24.44 7.48
CA SER A 17 8.90 25.48 6.79
C SER A 17 8.48 25.09 5.36
N LEU A 18 8.84 23.90 4.88
CA LEU A 18 8.52 23.40 3.56
C LEU A 18 7.02 23.50 3.27
N LYS A 19 6.68 24.16 2.16
CA LYS A 19 5.31 24.22 1.65
C LYS A 19 5.17 23.33 0.43
N LEU A 20 4.17 22.48 0.45
CA LEU A 20 3.78 21.63 -0.66
C LEU A 20 2.28 21.82 -0.87
N GLU A 21 1.93 22.42 -1.98
CA GLU A 21 0.54 22.59 -2.39
C GLU A 21 0.32 21.89 -3.73
N SER A 22 -0.77 21.17 -3.84
CA SER A 22 -1.14 20.46 -5.05
C SER A 22 -2.65 20.51 -5.19
N GLU A 23 -3.13 21.19 -6.20
CA GLU A 23 -4.55 21.38 -6.46
C GLU A 23 -4.86 21.15 -7.93
N LEU A 24 -5.87 20.32 -8.19
CA LEU A 24 -6.42 20.11 -9.52
C LEU A 24 -7.83 20.73 -9.56
N LYS A 25 -8.02 21.73 -10.43
CA LYS A 25 -9.31 22.39 -10.66
C LYS A 25 -9.89 21.94 -11.97
N GLU A 26 -11.14 21.53 -11.92
CA GLU A 26 -11.92 21.19 -13.11
C GLU A 26 -13.05 22.22 -13.33
N LYS A 27 -13.24 22.62 -14.58
CA LYS A 27 -14.37 23.44 -14.99
C LYS A 27 -14.90 22.87 -16.30
N ASP A 28 -16.15 22.44 -16.29
CA ASP A 28 -16.81 21.83 -17.46
C ASP A 28 -15.93 20.75 -18.12
N PHE A 29 -15.31 19.91 -17.27
CA PHE A 29 -14.42 18.85 -17.70
C PHE A 29 -15.20 17.54 -17.81
N HIS A 30 -15.18 16.93 -18.99
CA HIS A 30 -15.79 15.64 -19.25
C HIS A 30 -14.78 14.73 -19.94
N ILE A 31 -14.65 13.51 -19.42
CA ILE A 31 -13.79 12.49 -20.03
C ILE A 31 -14.59 11.80 -21.11
N ILE A 32 -14.13 11.92 -22.36
CA ILE A 32 -14.77 11.29 -23.52
C ILE A 32 -14.38 9.81 -23.60
N SER A 33 -13.12 9.48 -23.30
CA SER A 33 -12.64 8.09 -23.24
C SER A 33 -11.35 8.01 -22.43
N TYR A 34 -11.09 6.85 -21.84
CA TYR A 34 -9.85 6.56 -21.08
C TYR A 34 -8.74 5.93 -21.95
N GLY A 35 -8.85 6.04 -23.28
CA GLY A 35 -7.91 5.40 -24.21
C GLY A 35 -8.12 3.88 -24.31
N ALA A 36 -7.03 3.16 -24.60
CA ALA A 36 -7.10 1.70 -24.83
C ALA A 36 -7.25 0.88 -23.55
N THR A 37 -6.90 1.44 -22.38
CA THR A 37 -6.95 0.73 -21.10
C THR A 37 -8.15 1.17 -20.28
N SER A 38 -9.02 0.22 -19.91
CA SER A 38 -10.13 0.49 -19.01
C SER A 38 -9.61 0.79 -17.61
N LEU A 39 -9.81 2.01 -17.08
CA LEU A 39 -9.47 2.38 -15.73
C LEU A 39 -10.39 1.74 -14.68
N SER A 40 -11.58 1.28 -15.07
CA SER A 40 -12.52 0.55 -14.22
C SER A 40 -12.23 -0.96 -14.15
N LYS A 41 -11.18 -1.47 -14.83
CA LYS A 41 -10.92 -2.92 -14.91
C LYS A 41 -10.78 -3.61 -13.55
N MET A 42 -10.38 -2.88 -12.50
CA MET A 42 -10.29 -3.43 -11.15
C MET A 42 -11.66 -3.70 -10.50
N SER A 43 -12.75 -3.13 -11.01
CA SER A 43 -14.11 -3.36 -10.50
C SER A 43 -14.58 -4.79 -10.77
N ASP A 44 -14.08 -5.39 -11.83
CA ASP A 44 -14.39 -6.74 -12.26
C ASP A 44 -13.21 -7.70 -12.02
N GLU A 45 -13.37 -8.94 -12.42
CA GLU A 45 -12.28 -9.88 -12.53
C GLU A 45 -11.36 -9.51 -13.71
N PHE A 46 -10.05 -9.50 -13.48
CA PHE A 46 -9.08 -9.16 -14.50
C PHE A 46 -7.79 -9.99 -14.38
N ILE A 47 -7.02 -10.03 -15.45
CA ILE A 47 -5.69 -10.66 -15.44
C ILE A 47 -4.65 -9.65 -14.96
N TYR A 48 -3.94 -10.03 -13.90
CA TYR A 48 -2.80 -9.29 -13.36
C TYR A 48 -1.48 -9.95 -13.76
N THR A 49 -0.51 -9.14 -14.16
CA THR A 49 0.87 -9.59 -14.42
C THR A 49 1.83 -8.85 -13.49
N ALA A 50 2.52 -9.60 -12.66
CA ALA A 50 3.62 -9.08 -11.84
C ALA A 50 4.90 -8.98 -12.67
N TYR A 51 5.64 -7.89 -12.49
CA TYR A 51 6.88 -7.61 -13.20
C TYR A 51 8.04 -7.42 -12.23
N GLU A 52 9.22 -7.95 -12.59
CA GLU A 52 10.49 -7.64 -11.95
C GLU A 52 11.47 -7.07 -12.98
N ASN A 53 12.01 -5.88 -12.70
CA ASN A 53 12.94 -5.19 -13.61
C ASN A 53 12.43 -5.09 -15.05
N GLY A 54 11.11 -4.92 -15.22
CA GLY A 54 10.46 -4.83 -16.54
C GLY A 54 10.16 -6.19 -17.20
N VAL A 55 10.54 -7.30 -16.59
CA VAL A 55 10.27 -8.65 -17.07
C VAL A 55 9.03 -9.21 -16.37
N PRO A 56 8.04 -9.79 -17.08
CA PRO A 56 6.93 -10.47 -16.45
C PRO A 56 7.40 -11.73 -15.74
N VAL A 57 7.07 -11.86 -14.45
CA VAL A 57 7.47 -13.02 -13.63
C VAL A 57 6.31 -13.92 -13.27
N ARG A 58 5.08 -13.38 -13.24
CA ARG A 58 3.89 -14.17 -12.93
C ARG A 58 2.63 -13.50 -13.46
N THR A 59 1.71 -14.29 -14.02
CA THR A 59 0.40 -13.84 -14.51
C THR A 59 -0.70 -14.70 -13.91
N PHE A 60 -1.74 -14.09 -13.34
CA PHE A 60 -2.86 -14.80 -12.72
C PHE A 60 -4.12 -13.91 -12.67
N PRO A 61 -5.32 -14.51 -12.64
CA PRO A 61 -6.56 -13.76 -12.50
C PRO A 61 -6.74 -13.22 -11.08
N ILE A 62 -7.38 -12.06 -10.96
CA ILE A 62 -7.77 -11.41 -9.71
C ILE A 62 -9.28 -11.36 -9.65
N GLY A 63 -9.87 -12.35 -9.03
CA GLY A 63 -11.31 -12.51 -8.89
C GLY A 63 -11.70 -13.95 -8.56
N PRO A 64 -13.01 -14.22 -8.48
CA PRO A 64 -13.55 -15.51 -8.00
C PRO A 64 -13.11 -16.75 -8.80
N SER A 65 -12.72 -16.60 -10.08
CA SER A 65 -12.22 -17.71 -10.88
C SER A 65 -10.82 -18.21 -10.46
N CYS A 66 -10.10 -17.40 -9.69
CA CYS A 66 -8.77 -17.75 -9.19
C CYS A 66 -8.85 -18.41 -7.81
N LYS A 67 -8.44 -19.66 -7.70
CA LYS A 67 -8.40 -20.39 -6.42
C LYS A 67 -7.47 -19.77 -5.35
N HIS A 68 -6.56 -18.90 -5.76
CA HIS A 68 -5.66 -18.16 -4.86
C HIS A 68 -6.17 -16.77 -4.50
N PHE A 69 -7.31 -16.35 -5.05
CA PHE A 69 -7.96 -15.11 -4.69
C PHE A 69 -8.68 -15.27 -3.35
N THR A 70 -8.52 -14.30 -2.47
CA THR A 70 -9.21 -14.27 -1.18
C THR A 70 -10.11 -13.05 -1.15
N PRO A 71 -11.45 -13.22 -1.10
CA PRO A 71 -12.38 -12.12 -0.89
C PRO A 71 -12.05 -11.35 0.39
N LEU A 72 -12.30 -10.05 0.39
CA LEU A 72 -11.94 -9.17 1.52
C LEU A 72 -12.51 -9.67 2.86
N ASP A 73 -13.77 -10.16 2.86
CA ASP A 73 -14.44 -10.67 4.05
C ASP A 73 -13.85 -11.99 4.58
N SER A 74 -13.10 -12.69 3.75
CA SER A 74 -12.40 -13.94 4.12
C SER A 74 -10.98 -13.70 4.64
N ILE A 75 -10.54 -12.44 4.74
CA ILE A 75 -9.26 -12.03 5.30
C ILE A 75 -9.47 -11.56 6.75
N SER A 76 -8.60 -11.98 7.67
CA SER A 76 -8.65 -11.54 9.07
C SER A 76 -8.80 -10.02 9.18
N PRO A 77 -9.79 -9.52 9.97
CA PRO A 77 -9.92 -8.08 10.24
C PRO A 77 -8.64 -7.46 10.81
N ILE A 78 -7.93 -8.22 11.65
CA ILE A 78 -6.66 -7.81 12.25
C ILE A 78 -5.61 -7.60 11.16
N LEU A 79 -5.48 -8.55 10.22
CA LEU A 79 -4.53 -8.39 9.11
C LEU A 79 -4.89 -7.18 8.23
N ARG A 80 -6.16 -7.07 7.84
CA ARG A 80 -6.62 -5.92 7.03
C ARG A 80 -6.25 -4.60 7.71
N MET A 81 -6.55 -4.48 9.00
CA MET A 81 -6.24 -3.26 9.74
C MET A 81 -4.73 -3.07 9.92
N SER A 82 -3.95 -4.13 10.19
CA SER A 82 -2.49 -4.05 10.33
C SER A 82 -1.82 -3.51 9.06
N VAL A 83 -2.20 -4.02 7.90
CA VAL A 83 -1.69 -3.56 6.60
C VAL A 83 -2.11 -2.12 6.34
N MET A 84 -3.37 -1.78 6.57
CA MET A 84 -3.86 -0.42 6.39
C MET A 84 -3.12 0.57 7.30
N GLN A 85 -2.98 0.26 8.59
CA GLN A 85 -2.28 1.14 9.53
C GLN A 85 -0.78 1.26 9.28
N SER A 86 -0.18 0.26 8.62
CA SER A 86 1.22 0.30 8.20
C SER A 86 1.44 1.15 6.96
N GLU A 87 0.62 0.95 5.92
CA GLU A 87 0.83 1.52 4.59
C GLU A 87 0.08 2.85 4.36
N ASP A 88 -1.17 2.93 4.84
CA ASP A 88 -2.06 4.04 4.52
C ASP A 88 -3.23 4.09 5.52
N GLY A 89 -2.97 4.55 6.74
CA GLY A 89 -3.97 4.54 7.83
C GLY A 89 -5.25 5.34 7.56
N ALA A 90 -5.23 6.24 6.58
CA ALA A 90 -6.37 7.05 6.18
C ALA A 90 -6.99 6.62 4.83
N PHE A 91 -6.68 5.42 4.34
CA PHE A 91 -7.05 4.94 3.00
C PHE A 91 -8.53 5.16 2.65
N PHE A 92 -9.45 4.89 3.56
CA PHE A 92 -10.89 5.05 3.33
C PHE A 92 -11.38 6.50 3.41
N TYR A 93 -10.54 7.44 3.87
CA TYR A 93 -10.94 8.82 4.13
C TYR A 93 -10.39 9.83 3.12
N HIS A 94 -9.34 9.49 2.37
CA HIS A 94 -8.77 10.37 1.36
C HIS A 94 -9.12 9.93 -0.07
N ARG A 95 -8.87 10.80 -1.04
CA ARG A 95 -9.08 10.56 -2.48
C ARG A 95 -7.76 10.33 -3.21
N GLY A 96 -7.07 9.25 -2.87
CA GLY A 96 -5.87 8.79 -3.55
C GLY A 96 -4.56 9.46 -3.13
N PHE A 97 -4.60 10.65 -2.56
CA PHE A 97 -3.43 11.39 -2.12
C PHE A 97 -3.53 11.84 -0.68
N LEU A 98 -2.40 11.89 0.00
CA LEU A 98 -2.22 12.49 1.33
C LEU A 98 -1.13 13.55 1.25
N PRO A 99 -1.48 14.82 0.95
CA PRO A 99 -0.50 15.91 0.80
C PRO A 99 0.38 16.08 2.03
N ASP A 100 -0.20 16.00 3.23
CA ASP A 100 0.55 16.12 4.49
C ASP A 100 1.56 14.98 4.67
N ALA A 101 1.16 13.72 4.39
CA ALA A 101 2.06 12.59 4.48
C ALA A 101 3.19 12.67 3.43
N LEU A 102 2.90 13.17 2.24
CA LEU A 102 3.91 13.41 1.20
C LEU A 102 4.89 14.51 1.64
N ARG A 103 4.38 15.60 2.21
CA ARG A 103 5.18 16.69 2.76
C ARG A 103 6.10 16.18 3.88
N GLU A 104 5.56 15.47 4.86
CA GLU A 104 6.35 14.88 5.96
C GLU A 104 7.42 13.90 5.46
N ALA A 105 7.07 13.04 4.49
CA ALA A 105 8.03 12.11 3.90
C ALA A 105 9.18 12.87 3.22
N LEU A 106 8.86 13.95 2.47
CA LEU A 106 9.87 14.77 1.80
C LEU A 106 10.78 15.49 2.81
N ILE A 107 10.23 16.08 3.87
CA ILE A 107 11.02 16.72 4.94
C ILE A 107 11.98 15.69 5.56
N TYR A 108 11.46 14.52 5.95
CA TYR A 108 12.27 13.47 6.55
C TYR A 108 13.38 13.00 5.60
N ASP A 109 13.08 12.75 4.34
CA ASP A 109 14.04 12.28 3.34
C ASP A 109 15.16 13.32 3.10
N LEU A 110 14.82 14.61 3.11
CA LEU A 110 15.79 15.71 3.03
C LEU A 110 16.68 15.77 4.29
N GLN A 111 16.10 15.61 5.49
CA GLN A 111 16.85 15.61 6.75
C GLN A 111 17.86 14.47 6.81
N VAL A 112 17.47 13.25 6.40
CA VAL A 112 18.35 12.06 6.43
C VAL A 112 19.18 11.91 5.14
N LYS A 113 19.01 12.80 4.15
CA LYS A 113 19.71 12.82 2.85
C LYS A 113 19.60 11.50 2.08
N ARG A 114 18.49 10.80 2.21
CA ARG A 114 18.19 9.55 1.50
C ARG A 114 16.69 9.35 1.42
N PHE A 115 16.21 8.62 0.41
CA PHE A 115 14.83 8.17 0.33
C PHE A 115 14.57 7.07 1.38
N ALA A 116 14.09 7.45 2.56
CA ALA A 116 13.90 6.56 3.70
C ALA A 116 12.42 6.39 4.07
N ARG A 117 11.57 7.38 3.80
CA ARG A 117 10.14 7.35 4.10
C ARG A 117 9.32 7.40 2.81
N GLY A 118 8.40 6.44 2.64
CA GLY A 118 7.46 6.42 1.51
C GLY A 118 6.25 7.32 1.79
N GLY A 119 5.91 8.19 0.83
CA GLY A 119 4.68 8.98 0.85
C GLY A 119 3.61 8.45 -0.13
N SER A 120 3.69 7.19 -0.56
CA SER A 120 2.76 6.60 -1.52
C SER A 120 1.58 5.95 -0.81
N THR A 121 0.36 6.31 -1.20
CA THR A 121 -0.87 5.69 -0.73
C THR A 121 -1.09 4.30 -1.34
N ILE A 122 -2.03 3.52 -0.78
CA ILE A 122 -2.44 2.23 -1.36
C ILE A 122 -2.94 2.42 -2.79
N THR A 123 -3.73 3.46 -3.08
CA THR A 123 -4.20 3.74 -4.44
C THR A 123 -3.04 4.00 -5.40
N MET A 124 -2.03 4.78 -4.99
CA MET A 124 -0.83 5.02 -5.80
C MET A 124 -0.06 3.72 -6.08
N GLN A 125 0.07 2.86 -5.07
CA GLN A 125 0.71 1.55 -5.22
C GLN A 125 -0.07 0.64 -6.18
N LEU A 126 -1.40 0.62 -6.09
CA LEU A 126 -2.28 -0.11 -7.01
C LEU A 126 -2.12 0.37 -8.45
N VAL A 127 -2.24 1.67 -8.68
CA VAL A 127 -2.11 2.26 -10.02
C VAL A 127 -0.77 1.91 -10.63
N LYS A 128 0.31 2.08 -9.87
CA LYS A 128 1.66 1.69 -10.31
C LYS A 128 1.74 0.22 -10.72
N ASN A 129 1.11 -0.69 -9.96
CA ASN A 129 1.23 -2.13 -10.19
C ASN A 129 0.28 -2.64 -11.28
N VAL A 130 -0.92 -2.05 -11.40
CA VAL A 130 -1.99 -2.55 -12.28
C VAL A 130 -1.98 -1.90 -13.67
N PHE A 131 -1.60 -0.62 -13.75
CA PHE A 131 -1.75 0.18 -14.97
C PHE A 131 -0.43 0.60 -15.60
N LEU A 132 0.67 0.67 -14.82
CA LEU A 132 1.91 1.29 -15.29
C LEU A 132 3.04 0.29 -15.47
N ASN A 133 3.90 0.57 -16.46
CA ASN A 133 5.18 -0.11 -16.62
C ASN A 133 6.18 0.40 -15.58
N ARG A 134 7.13 -0.46 -15.15
CA ARG A 134 8.11 -0.12 -14.09
C ARG A 134 9.27 0.79 -14.52
N ASN A 135 9.17 1.48 -15.65
CA ASN A 135 10.17 2.46 -16.07
C ASN A 135 10.11 3.68 -15.15
N LYS A 136 11.23 3.97 -14.46
CA LYS A 136 11.31 5.09 -13.52
C LYS A 136 11.65 6.38 -14.29
N ASN A 137 10.66 7.18 -14.64
CA ASN A 137 10.84 8.54 -15.15
C ASN A 137 9.78 9.48 -14.57
N PHE A 138 10.01 10.77 -14.70
CA PHE A 138 9.11 11.80 -14.17
C PHE A 138 7.73 11.77 -14.84
N ALA A 139 7.68 11.57 -16.16
CA ALA A 139 6.43 11.49 -16.91
C ALA A 139 5.53 10.36 -16.38
N ARG A 140 6.11 9.20 -16.04
CA ARG A 140 5.36 8.10 -15.44
C ARG A 140 4.77 8.46 -14.06
N LYS A 141 5.46 9.31 -13.27
CA LYS A 141 4.93 9.74 -11.97
C LYS A 141 3.74 10.69 -12.13
N LEU A 142 3.74 11.52 -13.16
CA LEU A 142 2.59 12.35 -13.52
C LEU A 142 1.44 11.50 -14.05
N GLU A 143 1.72 10.50 -14.90
CA GLU A 143 0.72 9.54 -15.37
C GLU A 143 0.08 8.77 -14.20
N GLU A 144 0.89 8.29 -13.25
CA GLU A 144 0.40 7.67 -12.01
C GLU A 144 -0.56 8.60 -11.25
N ALA A 145 -0.15 9.85 -11.04
CA ALA A 145 -0.97 10.83 -10.34
C ALA A 145 -2.30 11.09 -11.06
N LEU A 146 -2.28 11.23 -12.37
CA LEU A 146 -3.49 11.44 -13.17
C LEU A 146 -4.43 10.25 -13.10
N ILE A 147 -3.92 9.03 -13.22
CA ILE A 147 -4.73 7.80 -13.14
C ILE A 147 -5.33 7.64 -11.74
N VAL A 148 -4.55 7.91 -10.68
CA VAL A 148 -5.05 7.92 -9.28
C VAL A 148 -6.19 8.89 -9.15
N TRP A 149 -6.02 10.12 -9.61
CA TRP A 149 -7.06 11.14 -9.54
C TRP A 149 -8.33 10.71 -10.29
N LEU A 150 -8.19 10.17 -11.52
CA LEU A 150 -9.32 9.68 -12.31
C LEU A 150 -10.10 8.57 -11.59
N ILE A 151 -9.40 7.56 -11.08
CA ILE A 151 -10.05 6.42 -10.41
C ILE A 151 -10.81 6.87 -9.15
N GLU A 152 -10.20 7.74 -8.36
CA GLU A 152 -10.77 8.19 -7.08
C GLU A 152 -11.86 9.27 -7.27
N ASN A 153 -11.65 10.23 -8.17
CA ASN A 153 -12.61 11.31 -8.40
C ASN A 153 -13.88 10.80 -9.11
N GLU A 154 -13.71 10.01 -10.16
CA GLU A 154 -14.81 9.40 -10.91
C GLU A 154 -15.38 8.14 -10.23
N ARG A 155 -14.80 7.71 -9.09
CA ARG A 155 -15.20 6.51 -8.34
C ARG A 155 -15.32 5.27 -9.22
N LEU A 156 -14.35 5.08 -10.10
CA LEU A 156 -14.34 3.99 -11.09
C LEU A 156 -14.22 2.60 -10.43
N THR A 157 -13.72 2.55 -9.21
CA THR A 157 -13.62 1.33 -8.38
C THR A 157 -13.83 1.71 -6.93
N SER A 158 -14.58 0.92 -6.15
CA SER A 158 -14.81 1.19 -4.73
C SER A 158 -13.52 1.02 -3.91
N LYS A 159 -13.43 1.71 -2.78
CA LYS A 159 -12.29 1.58 -1.86
C LYS A 159 -12.11 0.15 -1.35
N GLU A 160 -13.21 -0.54 -1.03
CA GLU A 160 -13.20 -1.92 -0.58
C GLU A 160 -12.62 -2.83 -1.66
N ARG A 161 -13.05 -2.66 -2.92
CA ARG A 161 -12.53 -3.45 -4.03
C ARG A 161 -11.07 -3.12 -4.33
N MET A 162 -10.67 -1.86 -4.28
CA MET A 162 -9.25 -1.48 -4.41
C MET A 162 -8.41 -2.16 -3.33
N TYR A 163 -8.88 -2.17 -2.08
CA TYR A 163 -8.15 -2.81 -0.99
C TYR A 163 -8.09 -4.33 -1.12
N GLU A 164 -9.19 -4.94 -1.54
CA GLU A 164 -9.25 -6.37 -1.87
C GLU A 164 -8.22 -6.73 -2.96
N VAL A 165 -8.20 -5.99 -4.06
CA VAL A 165 -7.22 -6.17 -5.13
C VAL A 165 -5.79 -6.01 -4.59
N TYR A 166 -5.54 -4.96 -3.80
CA TYR A 166 -4.23 -4.71 -3.21
C TYR A 166 -3.70 -5.90 -2.43
N LEU A 167 -4.48 -6.44 -1.49
CA LEU A 167 -4.09 -7.59 -0.67
C LEU A 167 -3.85 -8.87 -1.50
N ASN A 168 -4.49 -8.98 -2.66
CA ASN A 168 -4.34 -10.12 -3.56
C ASN A 168 -3.22 -10.00 -4.59
N ILE A 169 -2.64 -8.79 -4.81
CA ILE A 169 -1.56 -8.61 -5.80
C ILE A 169 -0.23 -8.19 -5.20
N VAL A 170 -0.21 -7.62 -3.98
CA VAL A 170 1.04 -7.14 -3.39
C VAL A 170 2.01 -8.30 -3.17
N GLU A 171 3.30 -8.02 -3.36
CA GLU A 171 4.38 -8.97 -3.10
C GLU A 171 4.66 -9.03 -1.60
N TRP A 172 4.60 -10.22 -1.01
CA TRP A 172 4.82 -10.51 0.40
C TRP A 172 6.16 -11.20 0.67
N GLY A 173 6.90 -11.51 -0.35
CA GLY A 173 8.20 -12.18 -0.30
C GLY A 173 8.69 -12.44 -1.71
N PRO A 174 9.92 -12.93 -1.91
CA PRO A 174 10.42 -13.23 -3.24
C PRO A 174 9.47 -14.16 -4.01
N LEU A 175 8.80 -13.63 -5.05
CA LEU A 175 7.81 -14.34 -5.87
C LEU A 175 6.55 -14.82 -5.13
N VAL A 176 6.29 -14.33 -3.91
CA VAL A 176 5.07 -14.61 -3.14
C VAL A 176 4.08 -13.47 -3.35
N TYR A 177 3.00 -13.73 -4.07
CA TYR A 177 2.00 -12.72 -4.44
C TYR A 177 0.63 -13.06 -3.85
N GLY A 178 0.01 -12.05 -3.24
CA GLY A 178 -1.31 -12.17 -2.64
C GLY A 178 -1.33 -12.84 -1.27
N ILE A 179 -2.34 -12.49 -0.50
CA ILE A 179 -2.43 -12.86 0.92
C ILE A 179 -2.65 -14.37 1.13
N GLN A 180 -3.35 -15.04 0.21
CA GLN A 180 -3.56 -16.49 0.31
C GLN A 180 -2.23 -17.24 0.29
N GLU A 181 -1.37 -16.86 -0.65
CA GLU A 181 -0.06 -17.47 -0.79
C GLU A 181 0.87 -17.10 0.36
N ALA A 182 0.85 -15.81 0.78
CA ALA A 182 1.65 -15.34 1.91
C ALA A 182 1.33 -16.08 3.21
N SER A 183 0.05 -16.22 3.55
CA SER A 183 -0.40 -16.95 4.75
C SER A 183 0.03 -18.42 4.74
N ALA A 184 -0.08 -19.06 3.58
CA ALA A 184 0.37 -20.45 3.41
C ALA A 184 1.90 -20.57 3.45
N TYR A 185 2.62 -19.61 2.85
CA TYR A 185 4.08 -19.63 2.78
C TYR A 185 4.72 -19.48 4.16
N TYR A 186 4.30 -18.44 4.91
CA TYR A 186 4.92 -18.13 6.20
C TYR A 186 4.38 -18.98 7.35
N PHE A 187 3.06 -19.23 7.41
CA PHE A 187 2.40 -19.76 8.60
C PHE A 187 1.64 -21.07 8.37
N LYS A 188 1.53 -21.55 7.14
CA LYS A 188 0.72 -22.75 6.80
C LYS A 188 -0.75 -22.61 7.20
N LYS A 189 -1.26 -21.37 7.22
CA LYS A 189 -2.62 -21.00 7.64
C LYS A 189 -3.41 -20.38 6.49
N ARG A 190 -4.73 -20.30 6.68
CA ARG A 190 -5.61 -19.49 5.83
C ARG A 190 -5.53 -18.02 6.27
N PRO A 191 -5.78 -17.04 5.38
CA PRO A 191 -5.78 -15.60 5.73
C PRO A 191 -6.72 -15.21 6.89
N SER A 192 -7.82 -15.96 7.09
CA SER A 192 -8.76 -15.76 8.20
C SER A 192 -8.27 -16.26 9.56
N GLN A 193 -7.19 -17.05 9.61
CA GLN A 193 -6.69 -17.72 10.81
C GLN A 193 -5.40 -17.11 11.36
N LEU A 194 -4.93 -16.03 10.75
CA LEU A 194 -3.73 -15.34 11.18
C LEU A 194 -3.93 -14.69 12.57
N THR A 195 -2.93 -14.85 13.45
CA THR A 195 -2.90 -14.18 14.75
C THR A 195 -2.58 -12.69 14.60
N THR A 196 -2.62 -11.96 15.70
CA THR A 196 -2.26 -10.55 15.73
C THR A 196 -0.78 -10.36 15.38
N GLU A 197 0.12 -11.17 15.96
CA GLU A 197 1.56 -11.12 15.71
C GLU A 197 1.89 -11.44 14.25
N GLU A 198 1.29 -12.51 13.71
CA GLU A 198 1.45 -12.91 12.31
C GLU A 198 0.95 -11.83 11.34
N SER A 199 -0.16 -11.19 11.68
CA SER A 199 -0.74 -10.08 10.90
C SER A 199 0.17 -8.85 10.88
N ILE A 200 0.74 -8.49 12.03
CA ILE A 200 1.70 -7.38 12.14
C ILE A 200 2.99 -7.71 11.40
N PHE A 201 3.47 -8.95 11.49
CA PHE A 201 4.65 -9.39 10.72
C PHE A 201 4.42 -9.22 9.22
N LEU A 202 3.31 -9.75 8.69
CA LEU A 202 3.00 -9.61 7.27
C LEU A 202 2.93 -8.13 6.86
N ALA A 203 2.29 -7.28 7.63
CA ALA A 203 2.27 -5.84 7.34
C ALA A 203 3.69 -5.24 7.29
N SER A 204 4.61 -5.69 8.14
CA SER A 204 5.98 -5.18 8.23
C SER A 204 6.85 -5.48 7.01
N ILE A 205 6.53 -6.53 6.27
CA ILE A 205 7.37 -6.97 5.13
C ILE A 205 6.98 -6.34 3.79
N ILE A 206 5.77 -5.77 3.67
CA ILE A 206 5.29 -5.17 2.42
C ILE A 206 6.25 -4.10 1.84
N PRO A 207 6.86 -3.20 2.64
CA PRO A 207 7.78 -2.20 2.10
C PRO A 207 9.06 -2.80 1.51
N LYS A 208 9.47 -3.99 1.96
CA LYS A 208 10.72 -4.67 1.56
C LYS A 208 10.55 -6.19 1.43
N PRO A 209 9.63 -6.69 0.61
CA PRO A 209 9.25 -8.09 0.59
C PRO A 209 10.42 -9.02 0.25
N LYS A 210 11.32 -8.58 -0.63
CA LYS A 210 12.51 -9.38 -1.03
C LYS A 210 13.59 -9.45 0.06
N HIS A 211 13.51 -8.56 1.04
CA HIS A 211 14.46 -8.46 2.14
C HIS A 211 13.85 -8.80 3.51
N PHE A 212 12.73 -9.52 3.55
CA PHE A 212 12.04 -9.86 4.79
C PHE A 212 12.95 -10.58 5.80
N ARG A 213 13.89 -11.38 5.31
CA ARG A 213 14.90 -12.06 6.16
C ARG A 213 15.76 -11.10 6.98
N SER A 214 15.88 -9.84 6.55
CA SER A 214 16.60 -8.83 7.33
C SER A 214 15.95 -8.49 8.66
N SER A 215 14.68 -8.86 8.85
CA SER A 215 13.93 -8.71 10.10
C SER A 215 14.26 -9.80 11.14
N PHE A 216 14.97 -10.86 10.73
CA PHE A 216 15.33 -11.97 11.60
C PHE A 216 16.80 -11.90 12.05
N ALA A 217 17.04 -12.33 13.29
CA ALA A 217 18.39 -12.59 13.83
C ALA A 217 18.90 -13.95 13.34
N GLU A 218 20.17 -14.26 13.60
CA GLU A 218 20.83 -15.52 13.20
C GLU A 218 20.12 -16.76 13.78
N GLY A 219 19.43 -16.64 14.91
CA GLY A 219 18.63 -17.73 15.53
C GLY A 219 17.23 -17.93 14.96
N GLY A 220 16.84 -17.17 13.91
CA GLY A 220 15.51 -17.27 13.31
C GLY A 220 14.41 -16.52 14.05
N GLN A 221 14.72 -15.87 15.16
CA GLN A 221 13.81 -14.99 15.90
C GLN A 221 13.79 -13.59 15.26
N LEU A 222 12.68 -12.88 15.41
CA LEU A 222 12.61 -11.48 15.00
C LEU A 222 13.60 -10.63 15.82
N LYS A 223 14.21 -9.66 15.13
CA LYS A 223 15.15 -8.73 15.78
C LYS A 223 14.43 -7.82 16.77
N GLU A 224 15.13 -7.43 17.84
CA GLU A 224 14.61 -6.50 18.87
C GLU A 224 14.10 -5.18 18.28
N ASN A 225 14.69 -4.69 17.19
CA ASN A 225 14.23 -3.46 16.53
C ASN A 225 12.82 -3.57 15.93
N MET A 226 12.27 -4.79 15.80
CA MET A 226 10.88 -5.01 15.40
C MET A 226 9.88 -4.71 16.54
N GLU A 227 10.32 -4.72 17.79
CA GLU A 227 9.45 -4.49 18.94
C GLU A 227 8.73 -3.12 18.87
N GLY A 228 9.47 -2.08 18.51
CA GLY A 228 8.89 -0.73 18.34
C GLY A 228 7.82 -0.68 17.26
N TYR A 229 8.02 -1.39 16.15
CA TYR A 229 7.03 -1.49 15.08
C TYR A 229 5.79 -2.26 15.55
N TYR A 230 5.98 -3.41 16.21
CA TYR A 230 4.87 -4.21 16.74
C TYR A 230 4.02 -3.41 17.73
N LYS A 231 4.64 -2.72 18.70
CA LYS A 231 3.94 -1.86 19.65
C LYS A 231 3.18 -0.72 18.96
N LEU A 232 3.78 -0.11 17.94
CA LEU A 232 3.13 0.97 17.18
C LEU A 232 1.87 0.48 16.47
N ILE A 233 1.96 -0.65 15.75
CA ILE A 233 0.82 -1.19 15.03
C ILE A 233 -0.24 -1.72 16.01
N ALA A 234 0.15 -2.47 17.06
CA ALA A 234 -0.76 -2.95 18.09
C ALA A 234 -1.55 -1.81 18.75
N LYS A 235 -0.88 -0.71 19.11
CA LYS A 235 -1.54 0.49 19.63
C LYS A 235 -2.57 1.07 18.65
N ARG A 236 -2.21 1.15 17.36
CA ARG A 236 -3.14 1.62 16.33
C ARG A 236 -4.35 0.68 16.17
N LEU A 237 -4.12 -0.64 16.22
CA LEU A 237 -5.20 -1.64 16.19
C LEU A 237 -6.16 -1.47 17.37
N ALA A 238 -5.65 -1.24 18.58
CA ALA A 238 -6.47 -0.96 19.76
C ALA A 238 -7.27 0.35 19.61
N GLN A 239 -6.63 1.42 19.12
CA GLN A 239 -7.32 2.69 18.83
C GLN A 239 -8.46 2.55 17.81
N GLN A 240 -8.35 1.60 16.90
CA GLN A 240 -9.40 1.27 15.92
C GLN A 240 -10.42 0.24 16.47
N GLY A 241 -10.27 -0.21 17.70
CA GLY A 241 -11.18 -1.18 18.35
C GLY A 241 -11.09 -2.60 17.78
N VAL A 242 -10.00 -2.94 17.06
CA VAL A 242 -9.81 -4.27 16.44
C VAL A 242 -9.27 -5.27 17.44
N ILE A 243 -8.46 -4.82 18.38
CA ILE A 243 -7.97 -5.59 19.53
C ILE A 243 -8.18 -4.78 20.81
N SER A 244 -8.08 -5.41 21.98
CA SER A 244 -8.13 -4.72 23.26
C SER A 244 -6.81 -4.02 23.59
N GLU A 245 -6.83 -3.00 24.47
CA GLU A 245 -5.60 -2.36 24.96
C GLU A 245 -4.70 -3.35 25.71
N ILE A 246 -5.29 -4.26 26.49
CA ILE A 246 -4.56 -5.32 27.21
C ILE A 246 -3.82 -6.22 26.22
N GLU A 247 -4.46 -6.63 25.14
CA GLU A 247 -3.82 -7.41 24.08
C GLU A 247 -2.69 -6.61 23.42
N ALA A 248 -2.92 -5.34 23.07
CA ALA A 248 -1.92 -4.48 22.46
C ALA A 248 -0.65 -4.33 23.31
N ASP A 249 -0.78 -4.21 24.64
CA ASP A 249 0.35 -4.11 25.57
C ASP A 249 1.12 -5.43 25.69
N SER A 250 0.46 -6.56 25.47
CA SER A 250 1.07 -7.90 25.56
C SER A 250 1.80 -8.33 24.28
N ILE A 251 1.51 -7.71 23.14
CA ILE A 251 2.08 -8.08 21.85
C ILE A 251 3.61 -8.03 21.85
N ARG A 252 4.21 -9.10 21.33
CA ARG A 252 5.66 -9.24 21.15
C ARG A 252 5.96 -9.72 19.73
N PRO A 253 7.15 -9.43 19.18
CA PRO A 253 7.58 -9.95 17.89
C PRO A 253 7.98 -11.44 18.01
N ASP A 254 7.02 -12.29 18.34
CA ASP A 254 7.20 -13.73 18.50
C ASP A 254 6.30 -14.46 17.49
N ILE A 255 6.92 -15.09 16.46
CA ILE A 255 6.23 -15.78 15.35
C ILE A 255 6.98 -17.04 14.93
#